data_4573a3ae87eb5879c6dc7f1c70104881
#
_entry.id   4573a3ae87eb5879c6dc7f1c70104881
#
_cell.length_a   1.000
_cell.length_b   1.000
_cell.length_c   1.000
_cell.angle_alpha   90.00
_cell.angle_beta   90.00
_cell.angle_gamma   90.00
#
_symmetry.space_group_name_H-M   'P 1'
#
loop_
_entity.id
_entity.type
_entity.pdbx_description
1 polymer ?
#
loop_
_entity_poly.entity_id
_entity_poly.type
_entity_poly.pdbx_seq_one_letter_code
_entity_poly.pdbx_strand_id
1 'polypeptide(L)'
;AQMAMIAGLPKAPSKYNPVVNPGRALERRNWILGRMLQLGYINQAQYQKAVAEPINLNMIDRSVSNVFPYVGEMVRAELVEHFGEQAIDSGYKVYTTIDSNRQRYAEEAVQEGLEAYDRRHGWRGPEAHDKPLSQFMAYANTYPAQVVKVNNNSFDALMQDGSTVTVNWSGMSWVRPYRNANSVGGAPSNASQIVKVKDIIRLRPNENKSVWSLVQVPKVQGQLIALNPNDGAIEAVVGGYNFYQSKFNRAIQGWRQPGSTIKPFVYALAIERGMTPYTMVNDSPITIGKWSPKNSDGRYLGMIPLRRALYLSRNTVSVRLLQNVGIERARQLFMDFGLEEEQIPRNYTIALGTPQVLPVQMATGYA
;
A
#
# COMPACT_ATOMS: atom_id res chain seq x y z
N ALA A 1 -1.70 16.99 -38.44
CA ALA A 1 -2.10 15.67 -37.94
C ALA A 1 -2.70 15.76 -36.54
N GLN A 2 -2.06 16.44 -35.59
CA GLN A 2 -2.47 16.51 -34.17
C GLN A 2 -3.87 17.12 -33.98
N MET A 3 -4.19 18.25 -34.65
CA MET A 3 -5.53 18.87 -34.57
C MET A 3 -6.64 17.94 -35.07
N ALA A 4 -6.39 17.18 -36.14
CA ALA A 4 -7.33 16.21 -36.66
C ALA A 4 -7.51 15.01 -35.69
N MET A 5 -6.46 14.63 -34.96
CA MET A 5 -6.55 13.63 -33.87
C MET A 5 -7.46 14.11 -32.75
N ILE A 6 -7.23 15.34 -32.26
CA ILE A 6 -8.03 15.95 -31.18
C ILE A 6 -9.48 16.11 -31.62
N ALA A 7 -9.74 16.61 -32.85
CA ALA A 7 -11.09 16.75 -33.39
C ALA A 7 -11.83 15.41 -33.55
N GLY A 8 -11.13 14.29 -33.58
CA GLY A 8 -11.69 12.95 -33.63
C GLY A 8 -12.26 12.44 -32.31
N LEU A 9 -11.78 12.95 -31.17
CA LEU A 9 -12.09 12.45 -29.84
C LEU A 9 -13.56 12.67 -29.42
N PRO A 10 -14.20 13.84 -29.66
CA PRO A 10 -15.55 14.10 -29.16
C PRO A 10 -16.61 13.09 -29.66
N LYS A 11 -16.40 12.44 -30.80
CA LYS A 11 -17.35 11.43 -31.34
C LYS A 11 -17.48 10.20 -30.43
N ALA A 12 -16.39 9.69 -29.88
CA ALA A 12 -16.33 8.56 -28.96
C ALA A 12 -14.94 8.55 -28.27
N PRO A 13 -14.75 9.28 -27.17
CA PRO A 13 -13.44 9.52 -26.57
C PRO A 13 -12.67 8.23 -26.24
N SER A 14 -13.32 7.28 -25.59
CA SER A 14 -12.67 5.99 -25.23
C SER A 14 -12.31 5.14 -26.45
N LYS A 15 -13.15 5.15 -27.49
CA LYS A 15 -12.96 4.35 -28.72
C LYS A 15 -11.81 4.87 -29.58
N TYR A 16 -11.65 6.20 -29.64
CA TYR A 16 -10.66 6.87 -30.48
C TYR A 16 -9.47 7.44 -29.68
N ASN A 17 -9.35 7.02 -28.42
CA ASN A 17 -8.21 7.39 -27.58
C ASN A 17 -6.92 6.80 -28.18
N PRO A 18 -5.94 7.64 -28.58
CA PRO A 18 -4.73 7.16 -29.23
C PRO A 18 -3.79 6.37 -28.30
N VAL A 19 -3.96 6.53 -26.97
CA VAL A 19 -3.21 5.76 -25.97
C VAL A 19 -3.72 4.32 -25.89
N VAL A 20 -5.05 4.15 -25.88
CA VAL A 20 -5.70 2.85 -25.66
C VAL A 20 -5.94 2.10 -26.99
N ASN A 21 -6.30 2.84 -28.04
CA ASN A 21 -6.67 2.30 -29.34
C ASN A 21 -5.97 3.04 -30.49
N PRO A 22 -4.62 2.96 -30.62
CA PRO A 22 -3.86 3.76 -31.59
C PRO A 22 -4.29 3.53 -33.05
N GLY A 23 -4.63 2.29 -33.43
CA GLY A 23 -5.12 1.97 -34.78
C GLY A 23 -6.42 2.69 -35.13
N ARG A 24 -7.43 2.62 -34.26
CA ARG A 24 -8.72 3.31 -34.47
C ARG A 24 -8.59 4.84 -34.41
N ALA A 25 -7.69 5.33 -33.57
CA ALA A 25 -7.40 6.75 -33.52
C ALA A 25 -6.77 7.24 -34.82
N LEU A 26 -5.85 6.46 -35.42
CA LEU A 26 -5.23 6.73 -36.70
C LEU A 26 -6.26 6.74 -37.84
N GLU A 27 -7.12 5.74 -37.93
CA GLU A 27 -8.21 5.66 -38.91
C GLU A 27 -9.12 6.90 -38.82
N ARG A 28 -9.51 7.28 -37.61
CA ARG A 28 -10.37 8.44 -37.38
C ARG A 28 -9.68 9.75 -37.75
N ARG A 29 -8.41 9.92 -37.37
CA ARG A 29 -7.58 11.07 -37.80
C ARG A 29 -7.53 11.20 -39.31
N ASN A 30 -7.21 10.12 -39.99
CA ASN A 30 -7.06 10.12 -41.44
C ASN A 30 -8.40 10.38 -42.16
N TRP A 31 -9.51 9.89 -41.66
CA TRP A 31 -10.83 10.23 -42.14
C TRP A 31 -11.10 11.74 -42.04
N ILE A 32 -10.76 12.37 -40.91
CA ILE A 32 -10.93 13.82 -40.71
C ILE A 32 -10.02 14.60 -41.67
N LEU A 33 -8.76 14.19 -41.85
CA LEU A 33 -7.84 14.81 -42.79
C LEU A 33 -8.40 14.73 -44.22
N GLY A 34 -8.98 13.61 -44.63
CA GLY A 34 -9.65 13.47 -45.91
C GLY A 34 -10.84 14.44 -46.09
N ARG A 35 -11.64 14.65 -45.02
CA ARG A 35 -12.74 15.64 -45.04
C ARG A 35 -12.21 17.06 -45.13
N MET A 36 -11.10 17.38 -44.45
CA MET A 36 -10.48 18.71 -44.52
C MET A 36 -9.96 19.00 -45.96
N LEU A 37 -9.39 18.00 -46.64
CA LEU A 37 -9.00 18.11 -48.05
C LEU A 37 -10.22 18.35 -48.95
N GLN A 38 -11.29 17.54 -48.80
CA GLN A 38 -12.52 17.67 -49.62
C GLN A 38 -13.19 19.04 -49.46
N LEU A 39 -13.12 19.64 -48.27
CA LEU A 39 -13.69 20.94 -47.95
C LEU A 39 -12.73 22.12 -48.25
N GLY A 40 -11.55 21.86 -48.78
CA GLY A 40 -10.58 22.88 -49.12
C GLY A 40 -9.84 23.53 -47.93
N TYR A 41 -9.94 22.98 -46.73
CA TYR A 41 -9.22 23.48 -45.56
C TYR A 41 -7.74 23.17 -45.56
N ILE A 42 -7.33 22.13 -46.31
CA ILE A 42 -5.92 21.75 -46.55
C ILE A 42 -5.77 21.37 -48.02
N ASN A 43 -4.57 21.54 -48.55
CA ASN A 43 -4.23 21.11 -49.92
C ASN A 43 -3.71 19.66 -49.95
N GLN A 44 -3.53 19.12 -51.15
CA GLN A 44 -3.10 17.73 -51.34
C GLN A 44 -1.73 17.43 -50.69
N ALA A 45 -0.76 18.36 -50.79
CA ALA A 45 0.55 18.17 -50.19
C ALA A 45 0.49 18.14 -48.64
N GLN A 46 -0.33 19.03 -48.04
CA GLN A 46 -0.57 19.05 -46.61
C GLN A 46 -1.27 17.78 -46.15
N TYR A 47 -2.22 17.26 -46.90
CA TYR A 47 -2.92 15.99 -46.59
C TYR A 47 -1.93 14.83 -46.57
N GLN A 48 -1.12 14.66 -47.63
CA GLN A 48 -0.14 13.58 -47.73
C GLN A 48 0.86 13.62 -46.58
N LYS A 49 1.40 14.81 -46.26
CA LYS A 49 2.31 15.00 -45.13
C LYS A 49 1.67 14.62 -43.82
N ALA A 50 0.43 15.07 -43.57
CA ALA A 50 -0.28 14.82 -42.29
C ALA A 50 -0.68 13.35 -42.11
N VAL A 51 -1.03 12.65 -43.19
CA VAL A 51 -1.36 11.20 -43.13
C VAL A 51 -0.11 10.36 -42.87
N ALA A 52 1.03 10.74 -43.43
CA ALA A 52 2.32 10.06 -43.24
C ALA A 52 2.91 10.27 -41.84
N GLU A 53 2.48 11.30 -41.14
CA GLU A 53 2.97 11.64 -39.78
C GLU A 53 2.56 10.57 -38.76
N PRO A 54 3.51 9.93 -38.04
CA PRO A 54 3.17 8.95 -37.01
C PRO A 54 2.42 9.58 -35.82
N ILE A 55 1.75 8.75 -35.05
CA ILE A 55 1.16 9.19 -33.77
C ILE A 55 2.30 9.30 -32.76
N ASN A 56 2.80 10.49 -32.54
CA ASN A 56 3.72 10.80 -31.44
C ASN A 56 2.92 11.31 -30.27
N LEU A 57 2.63 10.43 -29.32
CA LEU A 57 2.05 10.81 -28.05
C LEU A 57 3.21 11.27 -27.14
N ASN A 58 3.30 12.57 -26.93
CA ASN A 58 4.01 13.06 -25.77
C ASN A 58 3.07 12.84 -24.57
N MET A 59 3.14 11.63 -24.02
CA MET A 59 2.54 11.36 -22.71
C MET A 59 3.33 12.22 -21.72
N ILE A 60 2.87 13.47 -21.54
CA ILE A 60 3.17 14.12 -20.26
C ILE A 60 2.58 13.15 -19.26
N ASP A 61 3.47 12.43 -18.61
CA ASP A 61 3.15 11.70 -17.42
C ASP A 61 2.58 12.78 -16.48
N ARG A 62 1.24 12.87 -16.43
CA ARG A 62 0.53 13.61 -15.40
C ARG A 62 0.54 12.86 -14.08
N SER A 63 1.27 11.78 -13.95
CA SER A 63 2.05 11.54 -12.78
C SER A 63 3.10 12.68 -12.71
N VAL A 64 2.65 13.94 -12.65
CA VAL A 64 3.38 15.01 -12.00
C VAL A 64 3.93 14.31 -10.81
N SER A 65 5.18 13.94 -10.87
CA SER A 65 5.95 13.42 -9.79
C SER A 65 5.18 13.47 -8.46
N ASN A 66 4.11 12.69 -8.35
CA ASN A 66 3.48 12.42 -7.07
C ASN A 66 4.49 11.51 -6.40
N VAL A 67 5.60 12.13 -6.01
CA VAL A 67 6.72 11.44 -5.36
C VAL A 67 6.15 10.66 -4.19
N PHE A 68 5.06 11.20 -3.58
CA PHE A 68 4.36 10.61 -2.44
C PHE A 68 2.83 10.61 -2.68
N PRO A 69 2.31 9.67 -3.48
CA PRO A 69 0.93 9.74 -3.96
C PRO A 69 -0.15 9.59 -2.87
N TYR A 70 0.12 8.88 -1.77
CA TYR A 70 -0.79 8.86 -0.62
C TYR A 70 -0.91 10.23 0.03
N VAL A 71 0.21 10.96 0.17
CA VAL A 71 0.22 12.34 0.70
C VAL A 71 -0.53 13.27 -0.24
N GLY A 72 -0.25 13.19 -1.54
CA GLY A 72 -0.92 14.01 -2.54
C GLY A 72 -2.44 13.82 -2.55
N GLU A 73 -2.92 12.58 -2.39
CA GLU A 73 -4.36 12.30 -2.31
C GLU A 73 -4.98 12.79 -1.00
N MET A 74 -4.26 12.72 0.12
CA MET A 74 -4.72 13.33 1.39
C MET A 74 -4.90 14.83 1.23
N VAL A 75 -3.91 15.54 0.66
CA VAL A 75 -3.98 16.99 0.38
C VAL A 75 -5.13 17.30 -0.55
N ARG A 76 -5.33 16.52 -1.60
CA ARG A 76 -6.45 16.70 -2.53
C ARG A 76 -7.80 16.59 -1.81
N ALA A 77 -7.96 15.58 -0.98
CA ALA A 77 -9.20 15.35 -0.23
C ALA A 77 -9.51 16.52 0.72
N GLU A 78 -8.53 17.00 1.47
CA GLU A 78 -8.66 18.16 2.36
C GLU A 78 -9.03 19.45 1.59
N LEU A 79 -8.40 19.69 0.44
CA LEU A 79 -8.73 20.84 -0.39
C LEU A 79 -10.17 20.78 -0.89
N VAL A 80 -10.62 19.60 -1.34
CA VAL A 80 -12.01 19.43 -1.83
C VAL A 80 -13.01 19.57 -0.69
N GLU A 81 -12.71 19.03 0.48
CA GLU A 81 -13.58 19.12 1.65
C GLU A 81 -13.75 20.57 2.11
N HIS A 82 -12.68 21.37 2.14
CA HIS A 82 -12.74 22.72 2.66
C HIS A 82 -13.14 23.78 1.61
N PHE A 83 -12.80 23.58 0.34
CA PHE A 83 -12.96 24.60 -0.72
C PHE A 83 -13.77 24.11 -1.93
N GLY A 84 -14.23 22.85 -1.94
CA GLY A 84 -14.97 22.25 -3.06
C GLY A 84 -14.06 21.81 -4.22
N GLU A 85 -14.66 21.17 -5.23
CA GLU A 85 -13.93 20.58 -6.38
C GLU A 85 -13.13 21.62 -7.18
N GLN A 86 -13.57 22.89 -7.22
CA GLN A 86 -12.88 23.97 -7.91
C GLN A 86 -11.49 24.27 -7.32
N ALA A 87 -11.22 23.86 -6.09
CA ALA A 87 -9.92 24.05 -5.46
C ALA A 87 -8.78 23.36 -6.23
N ILE A 88 -9.08 22.25 -6.92
CA ILE A 88 -8.10 21.46 -7.67
C ILE A 88 -7.45 22.29 -8.79
N ASP A 89 -8.23 23.15 -9.45
CA ASP A 89 -7.78 23.96 -10.57
C ASP A 89 -7.44 25.41 -10.18
N SER A 90 -7.57 25.77 -8.88
CA SER A 90 -7.40 27.15 -8.38
C SER A 90 -5.95 27.57 -8.14
N GLY A 91 -4.97 26.68 -8.37
CA GLY A 91 -3.55 26.98 -8.25
C GLY A 91 -3.04 27.14 -6.81
N TYR A 92 -3.72 26.58 -5.82
CA TYR A 92 -3.27 26.58 -4.43
C TYR A 92 -1.88 25.95 -4.26
N LYS A 93 -1.07 26.54 -3.40
CA LYS A 93 0.18 25.97 -2.90
C LYS A 93 -0.07 25.47 -1.49
N VAL A 94 0.06 24.16 -1.31
CA VAL A 94 -0.16 23.51 -0.01
C VAL A 94 1.18 23.07 0.57
N TYR A 95 1.49 23.55 1.77
CA TYR A 95 2.66 23.16 2.53
C TYR A 95 2.24 22.11 3.55
N THR A 96 2.95 20.99 3.58
CA THR A 96 2.68 19.87 4.50
C THR A 96 3.80 19.74 5.51
N THR A 97 3.55 19.00 6.58
CA THR A 97 4.54 18.63 7.60
C THR A 97 5.40 17.42 7.21
N ILE A 98 5.15 16.83 6.04
CA ILE A 98 5.84 15.63 5.56
C ILE A 98 7.32 15.92 5.34
N ASP A 99 8.19 15.17 5.99
CA ASP A 99 9.63 15.15 5.69
C ASP A 99 9.90 14.17 4.54
N SER A 100 10.46 14.67 3.45
CA SER A 100 10.66 13.88 2.23
C SER A 100 11.60 12.68 2.41
N ASN A 101 12.59 12.77 3.28
CA ASN A 101 13.49 11.67 3.56
C ASN A 101 12.80 10.61 4.43
N ARG A 102 12.10 11.02 5.48
CA ARG A 102 11.33 10.11 6.34
C ARG A 102 10.23 9.41 5.54
N GLN A 103 9.54 10.14 4.67
CA GLN A 103 8.52 9.56 3.79
C GLN A 103 9.10 8.49 2.85
N ARG A 104 10.24 8.75 2.22
CA ARG A 104 10.92 7.78 1.36
C ARG A 104 11.33 6.52 2.14
N TYR A 105 11.96 6.67 3.30
CA TYR A 105 12.33 5.54 4.15
C TYR A 105 11.10 4.76 4.65
N ALA A 106 10.00 5.44 4.93
CA ALA A 106 8.76 4.79 5.31
C ALA A 106 8.17 3.94 4.17
N GLU A 107 8.19 4.44 2.93
CA GLU A 107 7.76 3.69 1.74
C GLU A 107 8.64 2.47 1.50
N GLU A 108 9.96 2.64 1.54
CA GLU A 108 10.93 1.54 1.42
C GLU A 108 10.71 0.48 2.51
N ALA A 109 10.56 0.88 3.76
CA ALA A 109 10.34 -0.03 4.89
C ALA A 109 9.04 -0.83 4.77
N VAL A 110 7.94 -0.19 4.32
CA VAL A 110 6.66 -0.89 4.08
C VAL A 110 6.80 -1.88 2.93
N GLN A 111 7.45 -1.49 1.83
CA GLN A 111 7.65 -2.35 0.68
C GLN A 111 8.52 -3.57 1.04
N GLU A 112 9.67 -3.34 1.66
CA GLU A 112 10.58 -4.42 2.08
C GLU A 112 9.94 -5.36 3.10
N GLY A 113 9.23 -4.82 4.10
CA GLY A 113 8.55 -5.61 5.13
C GLY A 113 7.46 -6.51 4.55
N LEU A 114 6.65 -5.98 3.63
CA LEU A 114 5.58 -6.74 2.96
C LEU A 114 6.15 -7.80 2.01
N GLU A 115 7.21 -7.48 1.29
CA GLU A 115 7.89 -8.44 0.40
C GLU A 115 8.59 -9.55 1.18
N ALA A 116 9.26 -9.22 2.29
CA ALA A 116 9.89 -10.19 3.16
C ALA A 116 8.85 -11.16 3.76
N TYR A 117 7.68 -10.63 4.17
CA TYR A 117 6.55 -11.44 4.59
C TYR A 117 6.08 -12.38 3.46
N ASP A 118 5.86 -11.82 2.29
CA ASP A 118 5.31 -12.53 1.13
C ASP A 118 6.25 -13.63 0.62
N ARG A 119 7.57 -13.39 0.61
CA ARG A 119 8.59 -14.39 0.29
C ARG A 119 8.55 -15.59 1.24
N ARG A 120 8.36 -15.37 2.55
CA ARG A 120 8.24 -16.48 3.54
C ARG A 120 7.02 -17.36 3.28
N HIS A 121 5.97 -16.81 2.64
CA HIS A 121 4.75 -17.54 2.32
C HIS A 121 4.77 -18.18 0.93
N GLY A 122 5.82 -17.95 0.15
CA GLY A 122 6.11 -18.66 -1.09
C GLY A 122 5.64 -17.97 -2.37
N TRP A 123 6.13 -18.52 -3.45
CA TRP A 123 5.87 -18.07 -4.82
C TRP A 123 4.51 -18.54 -5.32
N ARG A 124 3.71 -17.62 -5.82
CA ARG A 124 2.36 -17.87 -6.33
C ARG A 124 2.27 -18.04 -7.84
N GLY A 125 3.42 -18.05 -8.51
CA GLY A 125 3.48 -18.15 -9.97
C GLY A 125 3.63 -16.77 -10.64
N PRO A 126 3.70 -16.77 -11.99
CA PRO A 126 3.76 -15.56 -12.80
C PRO A 126 2.48 -14.72 -12.65
N GLU A 127 2.56 -13.41 -12.95
CA GLU A 127 1.39 -12.52 -12.95
C GLU A 127 0.39 -12.88 -14.05
N ALA A 128 0.89 -13.36 -15.19
CA ALA A 128 0.10 -13.81 -16.32
C ALA A 128 0.94 -14.73 -17.23
N HIS A 129 0.26 -15.34 -18.20
CA HIS A 129 0.90 -16.12 -19.26
C HIS A 129 0.37 -15.66 -20.61
N ASP A 130 1.26 -15.50 -21.60
CA ASP A 130 0.97 -15.13 -23.00
C ASP A 130 0.07 -13.88 -23.12
N LYS A 131 0.41 -12.83 -22.36
CA LYS A 131 -0.27 -11.53 -22.39
C LYS A 131 0.68 -10.44 -22.91
N PRO A 132 0.15 -9.39 -23.56
CA PRO A 132 0.99 -8.25 -23.96
C PRO A 132 1.63 -7.58 -22.75
N LEU A 133 2.96 -7.41 -22.79
CA LEU A 133 3.72 -6.82 -21.67
C LEU A 133 3.31 -5.35 -21.40
N SER A 134 2.79 -4.64 -22.40
CA SER A 134 2.27 -3.27 -22.28
C SER A 134 1.06 -3.11 -21.34
N GLN A 135 0.42 -4.20 -20.95
CA GLN A 135 -0.70 -4.18 -19.99
C GLN A 135 -0.23 -4.08 -18.53
N PHE A 136 1.05 -4.23 -18.27
CA PHE A 136 1.62 -4.27 -16.92
C PHE A 136 2.46 -3.01 -16.67
N MET A 137 2.26 -2.35 -15.55
CA MET A 137 2.98 -1.13 -15.19
C MET A 137 4.14 -1.43 -14.24
N ALA A 138 5.25 -0.70 -14.38
CA ALA A 138 6.32 -0.69 -13.39
C ALA A 138 5.90 0.14 -12.16
N TYR A 139 6.21 -0.34 -10.95
CA TYR A 139 6.00 0.37 -9.69
C TYR A 139 6.86 -0.24 -8.56
N ALA A 140 7.09 0.51 -7.50
CA ALA A 140 7.88 0.07 -6.34
C ALA A 140 9.25 -0.52 -6.72
N ASN A 141 9.96 0.11 -7.67
CA ASN A 141 11.21 -0.36 -8.25
C ASN A 141 11.14 -1.82 -8.76
N THR A 142 9.97 -2.23 -9.23
CA THR A 142 9.77 -3.54 -9.89
C THR A 142 9.25 -3.36 -11.30
N TYR A 143 9.75 -4.16 -12.21
CA TYR A 143 9.50 -4.03 -13.63
C TYR A 143 8.88 -5.31 -14.18
N PRO A 144 7.79 -5.22 -14.96
CA PRO A 144 7.23 -6.37 -15.64
C PRO A 144 8.17 -6.81 -16.77
N ALA A 145 8.29 -8.13 -16.93
CA ALA A 145 9.10 -8.72 -18.00
C ALA A 145 8.46 -10.01 -18.51
N GLN A 146 8.66 -10.32 -19.78
CA GLN A 146 8.19 -11.58 -20.37
C GLN A 146 9.35 -12.56 -20.49
N VAL A 147 9.20 -13.76 -19.96
CA VAL A 147 10.20 -14.83 -20.10
C VAL A 147 10.29 -15.26 -21.58
N VAL A 148 11.46 -15.13 -22.18
CA VAL A 148 11.70 -15.48 -23.59
C VAL A 148 12.53 -16.75 -23.75
N LYS A 149 13.34 -17.11 -22.73
CA LYS A 149 14.15 -18.32 -22.74
C LYS A 149 14.35 -18.83 -21.32
N VAL A 150 14.33 -20.15 -21.14
CA VAL A 150 14.59 -20.79 -19.85
C VAL A 150 15.76 -21.76 -20.01
N ASN A 151 16.79 -21.59 -19.21
CA ASN A 151 17.95 -22.46 -19.10
C ASN A 151 17.88 -23.25 -17.77
N ASN A 152 18.88 -24.09 -17.48
CA ASN A 152 18.87 -24.85 -16.23
C ASN A 152 18.93 -23.94 -14.98
N ASN A 153 19.88 -23.01 -14.94
CA ASN A 153 20.17 -22.16 -13.78
C ASN A 153 19.92 -20.65 -14.04
N SER A 154 19.21 -20.32 -15.11
CA SER A 154 18.89 -18.94 -15.47
C SER A 154 17.68 -18.90 -16.39
N PHE A 155 17.11 -17.71 -16.55
CA PHE A 155 16.18 -17.42 -17.63
C PHE A 155 16.45 -16.02 -18.19
N ASP A 156 16.09 -15.82 -19.47
CA ASP A 156 16.15 -14.53 -20.13
C ASP A 156 14.74 -13.95 -20.23
N ALA A 157 14.59 -12.66 -19.95
CA ALA A 157 13.31 -11.97 -19.94
C ALA A 157 13.39 -10.66 -20.74
N LEU A 158 12.40 -10.44 -21.61
CA LEU A 158 12.20 -9.23 -22.40
C LEU A 158 11.55 -8.16 -21.52
N MET A 159 12.17 -6.99 -21.44
CA MET A 159 11.66 -5.81 -20.75
C MET A 159 10.77 -4.96 -21.67
N GLN A 160 10.02 -4.02 -21.11
CA GLN A 160 9.12 -3.14 -21.87
C GLN A 160 9.86 -2.20 -22.84
N ASP A 161 11.11 -1.86 -22.56
CA ASP A 161 11.96 -1.03 -23.43
C ASP A 161 12.60 -1.82 -24.60
N GLY A 162 12.26 -3.11 -24.72
CA GLY A 162 12.82 -4.01 -25.72
C GLY A 162 14.16 -4.65 -25.35
N SER A 163 14.76 -4.28 -24.24
CA SER A 163 15.99 -4.92 -23.74
C SER A 163 15.71 -6.31 -23.20
N THR A 164 16.72 -7.17 -23.20
CA THR A 164 16.66 -8.50 -22.60
C THR A 164 17.61 -8.56 -21.41
N VAL A 165 17.13 -9.07 -20.30
CA VAL A 165 17.90 -9.24 -19.07
C VAL A 165 17.95 -10.71 -18.68
N THR A 166 19.08 -11.17 -18.12
CA THR A 166 19.24 -12.53 -17.62
C THR A 166 19.11 -12.54 -16.10
N VAL A 167 18.22 -13.39 -15.60
CA VAL A 167 18.09 -13.68 -14.16
C VAL A 167 18.80 -14.99 -13.85
N ASN A 168 19.88 -14.90 -13.10
CA ASN A 168 20.66 -16.03 -12.65
C ASN A 168 20.01 -16.73 -11.45
N TRP A 169 20.47 -17.93 -11.12
CA TRP A 169 19.94 -18.74 -10.01
C TRP A 169 19.85 -17.97 -8.69
N SER A 170 20.87 -17.18 -8.34
CA SER A 170 20.88 -16.37 -7.12
C SER A 170 19.69 -15.38 -7.04
N GLY A 171 19.21 -14.90 -8.19
CA GLY A 171 18.07 -13.98 -8.28
C GLY A 171 16.71 -14.66 -8.14
N MET A 172 16.63 -16.01 -8.17
CA MET A 172 15.36 -16.74 -8.11
C MET A 172 15.38 -17.92 -7.11
N SER A 173 16.51 -18.27 -6.52
CA SER A 173 16.67 -19.43 -5.62
C SER A 173 15.82 -19.38 -4.34
N TRP A 174 15.29 -18.21 -3.99
CA TRP A 174 14.38 -18.05 -2.87
C TRP A 174 13.00 -18.67 -3.12
N VAL A 175 12.63 -18.90 -4.36
CA VAL A 175 11.31 -19.36 -4.78
C VAL A 175 11.00 -20.74 -4.20
N ARG A 176 9.92 -20.80 -3.44
CA ARG A 176 9.26 -22.04 -3.02
C ARG A 176 7.78 -21.93 -3.35
N PRO A 177 7.16 -22.93 -3.96
CA PRO A 177 5.73 -22.82 -4.32
C PRO A 177 4.86 -22.56 -3.11
N TYR A 178 3.97 -21.58 -3.19
CA TYR A 178 2.94 -21.33 -2.20
C TYR A 178 2.00 -22.54 -2.11
N ARG A 179 1.71 -23.03 -0.91
CA ARG A 179 0.70 -24.06 -0.65
C ARG A 179 -0.51 -23.51 0.09
N ASN A 180 -0.28 -22.89 1.23
CA ASN A 180 -1.29 -22.21 2.03
C ASN A 180 -0.62 -21.19 2.97
N ALA A 181 -1.41 -20.51 3.82
CA ALA A 181 -0.90 -19.46 4.73
C ALA A 181 0.21 -19.95 5.69
N ASN A 182 0.33 -21.25 5.94
CA ASN A 182 1.24 -21.80 6.94
C ASN A 182 2.29 -22.75 6.34
N SER A 183 2.30 -22.95 5.01
CA SER A 183 3.23 -23.89 4.38
C SER A 183 3.60 -23.51 2.96
N VAL A 184 4.84 -23.81 2.61
CA VAL A 184 5.41 -23.68 1.26
C VAL A 184 5.88 -25.01 0.74
N GLY A 185 6.03 -25.13 -0.57
CA GLY A 185 6.57 -26.32 -1.23
C GLY A 185 8.08 -26.50 -1.06
N GLY A 186 8.62 -27.58 -1.63
CA GLY A 186 10.06 -27.82 -1.71
C GLY A 186 10.78 -26.74 -2.51
N ALA A 187 12.06 -26.56 -2.25
CA ALA A 187 12.89 -25.66 -3.06
C ALA A 187 13.00 -26.22 -4.49
N PRO A 188 12.85 -25.38 -5.53
CA PRO A 188 13.10 -25.81 -6.90
C PRO A 188 14.58 -26.13 -7.11
N SER A 189 14.87 -27.01 -8.06
CA SER A 189 16.24 -27.38 -8.43
C SER A 189 16.72 -26.74 -9.74
N ASN A 190 15.81 -26.16 -10.51
CA ASN A 190 16.12 -25.50 -11.78
C ASN A 190 15.08 -24.45 -12.14
N ALA A 191 15.40 -23.59 -13.11
CA ALA A 191 14.56 -22.46 -13.51
C ALA A 191 13.23 -22.89 -14.15
N SER A 192 13.17 -24.05 -14.83
CA SER A 192 11.94 -24.53 -15.48
C SER A 192 10.84 -24.94 -14.49
N GLN A 193 11.19 -25.17 -13.23
CA GLN A 193 10.24 -25.39 -12.13
C GLN A 193 9.64 -24.07 -11.60
N ILE A 194 10.23 -22.93 -11.98
CA ILE A 194 9.84 -21.59 -11.49
C ILE A 194 9.04 -20.84 -12.55
N VAL A 195 9.56 -20.80 -13.78
CA VAL A 195 8.99 -20.01 -14.89
C VAL A 195 8.98 -20.81 -16.18
N LYS A 196 8.11 -20.38 -17.11
CA LYS A 196 8.02 -20.92 -18.49
C LYS A 196 8.13 -19.77 -19.49
N VAL A 197 8.53 -20.09 -20.72
CA VAL A 197 8.51 -19.11 -21.83
C VAL A 197 7.10 -18.54 -21.97
N LYS A 198 7.00 -17.21 -22.22
CA LYS A 198 5.79 -16.38 -22.27
C LYS A 198 5.17 -16.05 -20.91
N ASP A 199 5.73 -16.49 -19.79
CA ASP A 199 5.30 -16.02 -18.48
C ASP A 199 5.58 -14.52 -18.32
N ILE A 200 4.61 -13.77 -17.79
CA ILE A 200 4.80 -12.39 -17.36
C ILE A 200 5.14 -12.43 -15.88
N ILE A 201 6.30 -11.93 -15.56
CA ILE A 201 6.90 -11.94 -14.24
C ILE A 201 7.32 -10.53 -13.84
N ARG A 202 7.73 -10.38 -12.60
CA ARG A 202 8.25 -9.11 -12.08
C ARG A 202 9.69 -9.24 -11.67
N LEU A 203 10.50 -8.29 -12.11
CA LEU A 203 11.92 -8.23 -11.82
C LEU A 203 12.27 -6.97 -11.05
N ARG A 204 13.24 -7.07 -10.17
CA ARG A 204 13.88 -5.93 -9.49
C ARG A 204 15.35 -5.89 -9.82
N PRO A 205 15.90 -4.75 -10.25
CA PRO A 205 17.32 -4.57 -10.40
C PRO A 205 17.99 -4.28 -9.05
N ASN A 206 19.28 -4.58 -8.95
CA ASN A 206 20.13 -3.96 -7.93
C ASN A 206 20.38 -2.47 -8.26
N GLU A 207 21.06 -1.74 -7.38
CA GLU A 207 21.26 -0.28 -7.50
C GLU A 207 21.84 0.15 -8.86
N ASN A 208 22.82 -0.57 -9.38
CA ASN A 208 23.47 -0.27 -10.66
C ASN A 208 22.83 -0.97 -11.88
N LYS A 209 21.69 -1.64 -11.70
CA LYS A 209 20.96 -2.39 -12.74
C LYS A 209 21.75 -3.50 -13.45
N SER A 210 22.82 -3.98 -12.82
CA SER A 210 23.65 -5.06 -13.38
C SER A 210 23.16 -6.45 -13.03
N VAL A 211 22.39 -6.60 -11.95
CA VAL A 211 21.82 -7.88 -11.47
C VAL A 211 20.32 -7.73 -11.31
N TRP A 212 19.57 -8.69 -11.83
CA TRP A 212 18.13 -8.73 -11.76
C TRP A 212 17.66 -9.92 -10.92
N SER A 213 16.65 -9.70 -10.10
CA SER A 213 16.05 -10.72 -9.26
C SER A 213 14.56 -10.86 -9.53
N LEU A 214 14.08 -12.10 -9.53
CA LEU A 214 12.66 -12.41 -9.58
C LEU A 214 12.00 -11.96 -8.28
N VAL A 215 10.93 -11.20 -8.39
CA VAL A 215 10.10 -10.75 -7.26
C VAL A 215 8.63 -11.01 -7.56
N GLN A 216 7.80 -10.95 -6.54
CA GLN A 216 6.35 -10.95 -6.70
C GLN A 216 5.73 -9.80 -5.92
N VAL A 217 4.60 -9.31 -6.42
CA VAL A 217 3.81 -8.29 -5.72
C VAL A 217 3.15 -8.91 -4.49
N PRO A 218 3.34 -8.35 -3.29
CA PRO A 218 2.70 -8.88 -2.10
C PRO A 218 1.17 -8.85 -2.19
N LYS A 219 0.52 -9.93 -1.77
CA LYS A 219 -0.94 -9.95 -1.59
C LYS A 219 -1.36 -9.28 -0.29
N VAL A 220 -0.49 -9.35 0.71
CA VAL A 220 -0.70 -8.67 1.99
C VAL A 220 -0.50 -7.17 1.82
N GLN A 221 -1.16 -6.42 2.68
CA GLN A 221 -1.04 -4.97 2.74
C GLN A 221 -0.65 -4.54 4.16
N GLY A 222 0.04 -3.44 4.26
CA GLY A 222 0.43 -2.83 5.51
C GLY A 222 0.40 -1.31 5.38
N GLN A 223 0.64 -0.62 6.45
CA GLN A 223 0.72 0.84 6.50
C GLN A 223 1.82 1.26 7.49
N LEU A 224 2.27 2.50 7.34
CA LEU A 224 3.13 3.16 8.31
C LEU A 224 2.67 4.60 8.48
N ILE A 225 2.71 5.08 9.71
CA ILE A 225 2.55 6.49 10.02
C ILE A 225 3.62 6.88 11.04
N ALA A 226 4.25 8.02 10.85
CA ALA A 226 5.21 8.61 11.77
C ALA A 226 4.76 10.02 12.13
N LEU A 227 4.70 10.29 13.43
CA LEU A 227 4.33 11.59 13.99
C LEU A 227 5.51 12.19 14.73
N ASN A 228 5.57 13.51 14.75
CA ASN A 228 6.42 14.24 15.66
C ASN A 228 5.80 14.23 17.06
N PRO A 229 6.46 13.69 18.08
CA PRO A 229 5.87 13.57 19.42
C PRO A 229 5.71 14.91 20.16
N ASN A 230 6.29 16.01 19.64
CA ASN A 230 6.21 17.33 20.31
C ASN A 230 4.96 18.11 19.91
N ASP A 231 4.45 17.89 18.68
CA ASP A 231 3.35 18.67 18.12
C ASP A 231 2.30 17.83 17.39
N GLY A 232 2.51 16.50 17.30
CA GLY A 232 1.60 15.57 16.60
C GLY A 232 1.63 15.66 15.08
N ALA A 233 2.54 16.45 14.49
CA ALA A 233 2.62 16.61 13.04
C ALA A 233 2.94 15.28 12.33
N ILE A 234 2.24 15.00 11.24
CA ILE A 234 2.53 13.82 10.42
C ILE A 234 3.79 14.08 9.59
N GLU A 235 4.85 13.34 9.86
CA GLU A 235 6.12 13.44 9.15
C GLU A 235 6.28 12.41 8.03
N ALA A 236 5.59 11.27 8.13
CA ALA A 236 5.48 10.29 7.06
C ALA A 236 4.18 9.49 7.15
N VAL A 237 3.59 9.16 6.00
CA VAL A 237 2.40 8.32 5.90
C VAL A 237 2.41 7.45 4.66
N VAL A 238 2.26 6.13 4.85
CA VAL A 238 2.22 5.13 3.78
C VAL A 238 0.98 4.27 3.97
N GLY A 239 0.07 4.32 3.02
CA GLY A 239 -1.23 3.64 3.13
C GLY A 239 -1.26 2.20 2.59
N GLY A 240 -0.21 1.74 1.93
CA GLY A 240 -0.13 0.41 1.33
C GLY A 240 1.19 0.16 0.61
N TYR A 241 1.32 -1.01 0.01
CA TYR A 241 2.51 -1.39 -0.77
C TYR A 241 2.78 -0.44 -1.94
N ASN A 242 1.72 -0.07 -2.67
CA ASN A 242 1.79 0.89 -3.76
C ASN A 242 0.42 1.54 -4.01
N PHE A 243 0.40 2.86 -4.20
CA PHE A 243 -0.81 3.64 -4.40
C PHE A 243 -1.57 3.26 -5.69
N TYR A 244 -0.86 2.97 -6.78
CA TYR A 244 -1.50 2.63 -8.06
C TYR A 244 -2.16 1.24 -8.03
N GLN A 245 -1.69 0.35 -7.13
CA GLN A 245 -2.33 -0.94 -6.87
C GLN A 245 -3.54 -0.80 -5.94
N SER A 246 -3.45 0.06 -4.93
CA SER A 246 -4.52 0.30 -3.97
C SER A 246 -4.47 1.75 -3.47
N LYS A 247 -5.45 2.55 -3.89
CA LYS A 247 -5.61 3.94 -3.43
C LYS A 247 -6.08 4.04 -1.98
N PHE A 248 -6.57 2.95 -1.41
CA PHE A 248 -7.06 2.90 -0.04
C PHE A 248 -5.91 3.14 0.95
N ASN A 249 -5.94 4.30 1.62
CA ASN A 249 -4.95 4.68 2.61
C ASN A 249 -5.29 4.07 3.99
N ARG A 250 -4.63 2.97 4.32
CA ARG A 250 -4.90 2.21 5.54
C ARG A 250 -4.55 2.96 6.82
N ALA A 251 -3.68 3.97 6.74
CA ALA A 251 -3.31 4.78 7.90
C ALA A 251 -4.46 5.66 8.40
N ILE A 252 -5.31 6.16 7.47
CA ILE A 252 -6.39 7.13 7.76
C ILE A 252 -7.78 6.64 7.36
N GLN A 253 -7.91 5.47 6.74
CA GLN A 253 -9.18 4.90 6.29
C GLN A 253 -9.41 3.48 6.81
N GLY A 254 -8.35 2.83 7.29
CA GLY A 254 -8.35 1.42 7.67
C GLY A 254 -8.79 1.18 9.11
N TRP A 255 -10.09 1.16 9.36
CA TRP A 255 -10.65 0.82 10.67
C TRP A 255 -10.23 -0.58 11.12
N ARG A 256 -9.60 -0.67 12.28
CA ARG A 256 -9.14 -1.92 12.88
C ARG A 256 -9.22 -1.89 14.39
N GLN A 257 -9.39 -3.06 14.99
CA GLN A 257 -9.22 -3.23 16.41
C GLN A 257 -7.74 -3.13 16.78
N PRO A 258 -7.33 -2.22 17.68
CA PRO A 258 -5.94 -2.05 18.08
C PRO A 258 -5.41 -3.24 18.89
N GLY A 259 -6.31 -4.06 19.43
CA GLY A 259 -5.94 -5.17 20.30
C GLY A 259 -5.10 -4.69 21.48
N SER A 260 -4.06 -5.43 21.81
CA SER A 260 -3.20 -5.13 22.95
C SER A 260 -2.44 -3.81 22.88
N THR A 261 -2.41 -3.14 21.73
CA THR A 261 -1.82 -1.80 21.60
C THR A 261 -2.55 -0.78 22.49
N ILE A 262 -3.81 -1.01 22.87
CA ILE A 262 -4.56 -0.13 23.76
C ILE A 262 -4.16 -0.26 25.25
N LYS A 263 -3.48 -1.34 25.65
CA LYS A 263 -3.17 -1.62 27.06
C LYS A 263 -2.37 -0.53 27.77
N PRO A 264 -1.34 0.08 27.17
CA PRO A 264 -0.61 1.17 27.83
C PRO A 264 -1.50 2.28 28.35
N PHE A 265 -2.60 2.63 27.66
CA PHE A 265 -3.56 3.65 28.13
C PHE A 265 -4.29 3.21 29.39
N VAL A 266 -4.71 1.95 29.49
CA VAL A 266 -5.33 1.40 30.71
C VAL A 266 -4.32 1.35 31.86
N TYR A 267 -3.06 1.01 31.54
CA TYR A 267 -1.97 1.01 32.55
C TYR A 267 -1.59 2.42 33.01
N ALA A 268 -1.65 3.41 32.11
CA ALA A 268 -1.45 4.82 32.49
C ALA A 268 -2.46 5.26 33.55
N LEU A 269 -3.73 4.93 33.40
CA LEU A 269 -4.77 5.20 34.43
C LEU A 269 -4.50 4.52 35.77
N ALA A 270 -3.93 3.31 35.73
CA ALA A 270 -3.55 2.62 36.98
C ALA A 270 -2.38 3.33 37.67
N ILE A 271 -1.44 3.86 36.90
CA ILE A 271 -0.31 4.65 37.41
C ILE A 271 -0.79 6.00 37.97
N GLU A 272 -1.69 6.70 37.29
CA GLU A 272 -2.35 7.93 37.82
C GLU A 272 -3.02 7.71 39.16
N ARG A 273 -3.52 6.49 39.46
CA ARG A 273 -4.08 6.09 40.74
C ARG A 273 -3.06 5.62 41.77
N GLY A 274 -1.78 5.89 41.55
CA GLY A 274 -0.70 5.62 42.47
C GLY A 274 -0.08 4.23 42.36
N MET A 275 -0.44 3.42 41.35
CA MET A 275 0.31 2.20 41.07
C MET A 275 1.69 2.55 40.51
N THR A 276 2.67 1.69 40.79
CA THR A 276 4.03 1.82 40.23
C THR A 276 4.32 0.63 39.31
N PRO A 277 5.37 0.69 38.47
CA PRO A 277 5.80 -0.46 37.67
C PRO A 277 6.08 -1.72 38.49
N TYR A 278 6.34 -1.59 39.79
CA TYR A 278 6.64 -2.69 40.72
C TYR A 278 5.41 -3.15 41.51
N THR A 279 4.28 -2.44 41.46
CA THR A 279 3.06 -2.85 42.12
C THR A 279 2.66 -4.26 41.70
N MET A 280 2.41 -5.14 42.69
CA MET A 280 2.03 -6.51 42.42
C MET A 280 0.56 -6.59 41.98
N VAL A 281 0.31 -7.25 40.86
CA VAL A 281 -1.02 -7.43 40.25
C VAL A 281 -1.30 -8.91 40.00
N ASN A 282 -2.56 -9.28 40.05
CA ASN A 282 -2.97 -10.68 39.95
C ASN A 282 -3.29 -11.10 38.52
N ASP A 283 -2.52 -12.07 38.00
CA ASP A 283 -2.73 -12.71 36.69
C ASP A 283 -3.42 -14.07 36.79
N SER A 284 -4.37 -14.24 37.70
CA SER A 284 -5.20 -15.45 37.79
C SER A 284 -6.41 -15.37 36.84
N PRO A 285 -7.12 -16.48 36.57
CA PRO A 285 -8.38 -16.44 35.83
C PRO A 285 -9.36 -15.43 36.43
N ILE A 286 -10.19 -14.84 35.58
CA ILE A 286 -11.20 -13.86 35.94
C ILE A 286 -12.48 -14.16 35.16
N THR A 287 -13.63 -14.00 35.82
CA THR A 287 -14.95 -14.10 35.21
C THR A 287 -15.78 -12.88 35.60
N ILE A 288 -16.42 -12.26 34.63
CA ILE A 288 -17.29 -11.10 34.80
C ILE A 288 -18.65 -11.43 34.17
N GLY A 289 -19.64 -11.78 34.97
CA GLY A 289 -20.89 -12.33 34.45
C GLY A 289 -20.66 -13.64 33.70
N LYS A 290 -20.98 -13.65 32.42
CA LYS A 290 -20.75 -14.81 31.52
C LYS A 290 -19.43 -14.74 30.72
N TRP A 291 -18.62 -13.71 30.90
CA TRP A 291 -17.41 -13.48 30.16
C TRP A 291 -16.16 -13.85 30.96
N SER A 292 -15.35 -14.74 30.44
CA SER A 292 -14.11 -15.23 31.04
C SER A 292 -12.93 -15.04 30.08
N PRO A 293 -12.29 -13.84 30.04
CA PRO A 293 -11.15 -13.60 29.19
C PRO A 293 -9.96 -14.46 29.60
N LYS A 294 -9.25 -14.99 28.59
CA LYS A 294 -8.04 -15.80 28.78
C LYS A 294 -6.81 -15.03 28.30
N ASN A 295 -5.67 -15.34 28.87
CA ASN A 295 -4.40 -14.95 28.30
C ASN A 295 -4.16 -15.71 26.98
N SER A 296 -3.46 -15.08 26.01
CA SER A 296 -3.27 -15.64 24.67
C SER A 296 -2.50 -16.97 24.67
N ASP A 297 -1.61 -17.17 25.64
CA ASP A 297 -0.83 -18.39 25.86
C ASP A 297 -1.55 -19.45 26.72
N GLY A 298 -2.75 -19.15 27.20
CA GLY A 298 -3.54 -20.01 28.10
C GLY A 298 -2.96 -20.18 29.51
N ARG A 299 -1.89 -19.46 29.87
CA ARG A 299 -1.18 -19.59 31.15
C ARG A 299 -1.53 -18.44 32.09
N TYR A 300 -1.36 -18.68 33.39
CA TYR A 300 -1.57 -17.71 34.45
C TYR A 300 -0.37 -17.74 35.40
N LEU A 301 0.10 -16.54 35.80
CA LEU A 301 1.36 -16.37 36.54
C LEU A 301 1.14 -15.98 38.00
N GLY A 302 -0.13 -15.87 38.47
CA GLY A 302 -0.44 -15.42 39.81
C GLY A 302 -0.05 -13.95 40.05
N MET A 303 0.59 -13.66 41.16
CA MET A 303 1.05 -12.31 41.51
C MET A 303 2.32 -11.94 40.81
N ILE A 304 2.29 -10.91 39.95
CA ILE A 304 3.42 -10.44 39.17
C ILE A 304 3.52 -8.89 39.22
N PRO A 305 4.69 -8.28 39.05
CA PRO A 305 4.81 -6.84 38.92
C PRO A 305 4.02 -6.28 37.71
N LEU A 306 3.45 -5.08 37.87
CA LEU A 306 2.66 -4.39 36.82
C LEU A 306 3.43 -4.31 35.50
N ARG A 307 4.72 -3.92 35.50
CA ARG A 307 5.56 -3.88 34.32
C ARG A 307 5.66 -5.24 33.61
N ARG A 308 5.70 -6.35 34.40
CA ARG A 308 5.76 -7.70 33.82
C ARG A 308 4.44 -8.08 33.16
N ALA A 309 3.33 -7.68 33.76
CA ALA A 309 2.00 -7.88 33.19
C ALA A 309 1.83 -7.15 31.84
N LEU A 310 2.39 -5.93 31.72
CA LEU A 310 2.34 -5.15 30.48
C LEU A 310 3.18 -5.79 29.37
N TYR A 311 4.48 -6.06 29.62
CA TYR A 311 5.33 -6.59 28.57
C TYR A 311 4.98 -8.01 28.13
N LEU A 312 4.36 -8.82 29.01
CA LEU A 312 3.77 -10.11 28.66
C LEU A 312 2.35 -10.00 28.10
N SER A 313 1.83 -8.79 28.02
CA SER A 313 0.49 -8.50 27.47
C SER A 313 -0.63 -9.30 28.13
N ARG A 314 -0.64 -9.39 29.50
CA ARG A 314 -1.61 -10.20 30.26
C ARG A 314 -3.00 -9.63 30.17
N ASN A 315 -3.92 -10.39 29.57
CA ASN A 315 -5.31 -9.96 29.38
C ASN A 315 -6.06 -9.83 30.71
N THR A 316 -5.89 -10.82 31.59
CA THR A 316 -6.58 -10.85 32.89
C THR A 316 -6.20 -9.68 33.77
N VAL A 317 -4.92 -9.26 33.74
CA VAL A 317 -4.45 -8.07 34.46
C VAL A 317 -5.06 -6.82 33.87
N SER A 318 -5.04 -6.63 32.55
CA SER A 318 -5.61 -5.44 31.91
C SER A 318 -7.09 -5.27 32.24
N VAL A 319 -7.84 -6.37 32.28
CA VAL A 319 -9.28 -6.34 32.69
C VAL A 319 -9.45 -5.97 34.15
N ARG A 320 -8.61 -6.49 35.07
CA ARG A 320 -8.64 -6.11 36.49
C ARG A 320 -8.28 -4.65 36.71
N LEU A 321 -7.30 -4.14 35.99
CA LEU A 321 -6.96 -2.73 36.04
C LEU A 321 -8.15 -1.87 35.59
N LEU A 322 -8.81 -2.24 34.50
CA LEU A 322 -10.01 -1.53 34.03
C LEU A 322 -11.16 -1.62 35.05
N GLN A 323 -11.35 -2.75 35.76
CA GLN A 323 -12.31 -2.83 36.85
C GLN A 323 -11.99 -1.85 37.99
N ASN A 324 -10.71 -1.71 38.31
CA ASN A 324 -10.25 -0.80 39.38
C ASN A 324 -10.42 0.67 38.97
N VAL A 325 -10.02 1.04 37.72
CA VAL A 325 -10.10 2.43 37.26
C VAL A 325 -11.51 2.85 36.83
N GLY A 326 -12.34 1.91 36.42
CA GLY A 326 -13.69 2.14 35.92
C GLY A 326 -13.77 2.38 34.40
N ILE A 327 -14.85 1.90 33.81
CA ILE A 327 -15.08 1.96 32.35
C ILE A 327 -15.17 3.41 31.87
N GLU A 328 -15.93 4.26 32.55
CA GLU A 328 -16.16 5.64 32.10
C GLU A 328 -14.87 6.48 32.16
N ARG A 329 -14.01 6.27 33.17
CA ARG A 329 -12.71 6.95 33.21
C ARG A 329 -11.78 6.52 32.07
N ALA A 330 -11.80 5.22 31.74
CA ALA A 330 -11.02 4.73 30.60
C ALA A 330 -11.57 5.25 29.26
N ARG A 331 -12.90 5.33 29.11
CA ARG A 331 -13.53 5.92 27.92
C ARG A 331 -13.16 7.38 27.76
N GLN A 332 -13.19 8.15 28.86
CA GLN A 332 -12.78 9.56 28.83
C GLN A 332 -11.33 9.70 28.36
N LEU A 333 -10.40 8.90 28.91
CA LEU A 333 -9.00 8.94 28.47
C LEU A 333 -8.86 8.61 26.98
N PHE A 334 -9.61 7.64 26.46
CA PHE A 334 -9.56 7.30 25.05
C PHE A 334 -10.09 8.45 24.18
N MET A 335 -11.11 9.16 24.62
CA MET A 335 -11.59 10.38 23.96
C MET A 335 -10.55 11.51 24.01
N ASP A 336 -9.87 11.69 25.14
CA ASP A 336 -8.78 12.67 25.29
C ASP A 336 -7.62 12.37 24.33
N PHE A 337 -7.43 11.10 23.93
CA PHE A 337 -6.45 10.67 22.93
C PHE A 337 -6.99 10.64 21.50
N GLY A 338 -8.16 11.25 21.25
CA GLY A 338 -8.69 11.45 19.91
C GLY A 338 -9.55 10.31 19.36
N LEU A 339 -10.06 9.41 20.22
CA LEU A 339 -11.10 8.45 19.82
C LEU A 339 -12.49 9.10 20.00
N GLU A 340 -13.41 8.83 19.11
CA GLU A 340 -14.79 9.27 19.22
C GLU A 340 -15.58 8.38 20.20
N GLU A 341 -16.59 8.94 20.86
CA GLU A 341 -17.36 8.22 21.89
C GLU A 341 -18.01 6.94 21.35
N GLU A 342 -18.51 6.99 20.13
CA GLU A 342 -19.19 5.89 19.46
C GLU A 342 -18.26 4.71 19.14
N GLN A 343 -16.95 4.96 19.04
CA GLN A 343 -15.94 3.93 18.79
C GLN A 343 -15.67 3.08 20.04
N ILE A 344 -16.01 3.58 21.23
CA ILE A 344 -15.58 3.02 22.51
C ILE A 344 -16.77 2.32 23.23
N PRO A 345 -16.87 0.99 23.16
CA PRO A 345 -17.97 0.28 23.82
C PRO A 345 -17.92 0.42 25.35
N ARG A 346 -19.11 0.48 25.98
CA ARG A 346 -19.25 0.60 27.46
C ARG A 346 -19.17 -0.75 28.16
N ASN A 347 -18.07 -1.46 28.00
CA ASN A 347 -17.83 -2.74 28.64
C ASN A 347 -16.33 -3.04 28.83
N TYR A 348 -16.02 -4.08 29.60
CA TYR A 348 -14.65 -4.43 29.97
C TYR A 348 -13.77 -4.92 28.80
N THR A 349 -14.34 -5.22 27.64
CA THR A 349 -13.55 -5.66 26.47
C THR A 349 -12.66 -4.56 25.91
N ILE A 350 -12.94 -3.28 26.22
CA ILE A 350 -12.09 -2.15 25.83
C ILE A 350 -10.65 -2.31 26.34
N ALA A 351 -10.44 -2.96 27.50
CA ALA A 351 -9.09 -3.26 28.00
C ALA A 351 -8.28 -4.20 27.11
N LEU A 352 -8.93 -4.87 26.16
CA LEU A 352 -8.33 -5.82 25.23
C LEU A 352 -8.29 -5.28 23.79
N GLY A 353 -8.72 -4.03 23.59
CA GLY A 353 -8.64 -3.34 22.30
C GLY A 353 -9.74 -3.75 21.32
N THR A 354 -10.97 -3.83 21.78
CA THR A 354 -12.15 -4.07 20.94
C THR A 354 -12.70 -2.82 20.23
N PRO A 355 -12.39 -1.55 20.63
CA PRO A 355 -12.74 -0.40 19.81
C PRO A 355 -12.26 -0.55 18.37
N GLN A 356 -12.99 0.04 17.43
CA GLN A 356 -12.50 0.19 16.06
C GLN A 356 -11.89 1.57 15.90
N VAL A 357 -10.62 1.63 15.52
CA VAL A 357 -9.86 2.88 15.43
C VAL A 357 -9.08 2.95 14.14
N LEU A 358 -8.75 4.15 13.72
CA LEU A 358 -7.79 4.38 12.65
C LEU A 358 -6.35 4.30 13.20
N PRO A 359 -5.40 3.77 12.45
CA PRO A 359 -4.00 3.78 12.86
C PRO A 359 -3.46 5.16 13.23
N VAL A 360 -3.90 6.22 12.53
CA VAL A 360 -3.54 7.60 12.86
C VAL A 360 -4.00 7.98 14.26
N GLN A 361 -5.22 7.64 14.67
CA GLN A 361 -5.72 7.93 16.02
C GLN A 361 -4.87 7.25 17.10
N MET A 362 -4.48 5.98 16.86
CA MET A 362 -3.56 5.30 17.77
C MET A 362 -2.19 5.97 17.83
N ALA A 363 -1.63 6.37 16.69
CA ALA A 363 -0.35 7.07 16.65
C ALA A 363 -0.43 8.40 17.41
N THR A 364 -1.49 9.18 17.23
CA THR A 364 -1.73 10.45 17.94
C THR A 364 -1.83 10.24 19.47
N GLY A 365 -2.53 9.20 19.90
CA GLY A 365 -2.63 8.87 21.33
C GLY A 365 -1.29 8.44 21.95
N TYR A 366 -0.33 7.99 21.17
CA TYR A 366 1.02 7.64 21.63
C TYR A 366 2.00 8.82 21.57
N ALA A 367 1.77 9.81 20.69
CA ALA A 367 2.59 11.03 20.59
C ALA A 367 2.29 11.99 21.74
#